data_52dce4fe24fcb231530fee95a1147212
#
_entry.id   52dce4fe24fcb231530fee95a1147212
#
_cell.length_a   1.000
_cell.length_b   1.000
_cell.length_c   1.000
_cell.angle_alpha   90.00
_cell.angle_beta   90.00
_cell.angle_gamma   90.00
#
_symmetry.space_group_name_H-M   'P 1'
#
loop_
_entity.id
_entity.type
_entity.pdbx_description
1 polymer ?
#
loop_
_entity_poly.entity_id
_entity_poly.type
_entity_poly.pdbx_seq_one_letter_code
_entity_poly.pdbx_strand_id
1 'polypeptide(L)'
;MKLSVIISTYNSEEWLSKVLIGFCRQTANDFEIVIADDGSTPKTKEVIDLFRGKFLYPIIHVWQEDNGFQKCKILNKAILKTTSEYLLFTDGDCIPREDFVNQHIKFAEKGYFLSGGYFKLPMETSKFISDEDIRVQNCFSTSWLIKNGVKKSFKLTKLTHNKYFAIFMNWITPTKKTFNGHNTSCFKSDLIAVNGFNEDMQYGGLDREIGERLFNYGVLSKQIRYQAICLHLDHKRGYANAEIWKSNNAIRVFNKKNNIIKIKNGIVKC
;
A
#
# COMPACT_ATOMS: atom_id res chain seq x y z
N MET A 1 -4.97 12.58 14.57
CA MET A 1 -5.02 12.98 13.14
C MET A 1 -5.77 11.89 12.41
N LYS A 2 -6.85 12.23 11.74
CA LYS A 2 -7.61 11.31 10.91
C LYS A 2 -6.80 10.89 9.68
N LEU A 3 -6.91 9.61 9.27
CA LEU A 3 -6.17 9.03 8.16
C LEU A 3 -7.13 8.29 7.22
N SER A 4 -6.92 8.38 5.91
CA SER A 4 -7.63 7.55 4.94
C SER A 4 -6.69 6.46 4.41
N VAL A 5 -7.11 5.19 4.56
CA VAL A 5 -6.40 4.04 3.98
C VAL A 5 -6.96 3.79 2.58
N ILE A 6 -6.13 3.89 1.55
CA ILE A 6 -6.48 3.54 0.18
C ILE A 6 -5.96 2.12 -0.10
N ILE A 7 -6.87 1.19 -0.39
CA ILE A 7 -6.57 -0.22 -0.68
C ILE A 7 -6.86 -0.47 -2.16
N SER A 8 -5.82 -0.77 -2.97
CA SER A 8 -6.03 -1.13 -4.37
C SER A 8 -6.36 -2.60 -4.52
N THR A 9 -7.37 -2.93 -5.34
CA THR A 9 -7.78 -4.31 -5.60
C THR A 9 -8.24 -4.51 -7.04
N TYR A 10 -8.14 -5.75 -7.53
CA TYR A 10 -8.70 -6.22 -8.78
C TYR A 10 -8.90 -7.74 -8.71
N ASN A 11 -10.16 -8.23 -8.77
CA ASN A 11 -10.55 -9.64 -8.81
C ASN A 11 -9.76 -10.53 -7.82
N SER A 12 -9.70 -10.13 -6.54
CA SER A 12 -8.88 -10.79 -5.52
C SER A 12 -9.63 -10.90 -4.19
N GLU A 13 -10.81 -11.48 -4.23
CA GLU A 13 -11.79 -11.52 -3.15
C GLU A 13 -11.24 -12.16 -1.88
N GLU A 14 -10.55 -13.31 -2.03
CA GLU A 14 -9.97 -14.05 -0.90
C GLU A 14 -8.90 -13.23 -0.19
N TRP A 15 -7.97 -12.62 -0.95
CA TRP A 15 -6.91 -11.80 -0.36
C TRP A 15 -7.46 -10.52 0.25
N LEU A 16 -8.39 -9.84 -0.44
CA LEU A 16 -9.04 -8.64 0.08
C LEU A 16 -9.76 -8.94 1.40
N SER A 17 -10.47 -10.07 1.52
CA SER A 17 -11.11 -10.49 2.77
C SER A 17 -10.09 -10.58 3.91
N LYS A 18 -8.96 -11.27 3.70
CA LYS A 18 -7.87 -11.40 4.69
C LYS A 18 -7.30 -10.03 5.09
N VAL A 19 -7.11 -9.13 4.13
CA VAL A 19 -6.63 -7.76 4.39
C VAL A 19 -7.64 -6.98 5.22
N LEU A 20 -8.92 -7.04 4.89
CA LEU A 20 -9.99 -6.37 5.64
C LEU A 20 -10.10 -6.90 7.07
N ILE A 21 -9.94 -8.21 7.31
CA ILE A 21 -9.85 -8.77 8.67
C ILE A 21 -8.67 -8.12 9.44
N GLY A 22 -7.51 -7.97 8.81
CA GLY A 22 -6.37 -7.28 9.40
C GLY A 22 -6.66 -5.82 9.75
N PHE A 23 -7.46 -5.13 8.94
CA PHE A 23 -7.90 -3.77 9.26
C PHE A 23 -8.94 -3.73 10.38
N CYS A 24 -9.79 -4.74 10.55
CA CYS A 24 -10.67 -4.86 11.72
C CYS A 24 -9.90 -4.97 13.06
N ARG A 25 -8.62 -5.31 13.02
CA ARG A 25 -7.75 -5.49 14.21
C ARG A 25 -6.88 -4.29 14.52
N GLN A 26 -6.99 -3.19 13.75
CA GLN A 26 -6.16 -2.02 13.99
C GLN A 26 -6.41 -1.42 15.37
N THR A 27 -5.32 -1.05 16.04
CA THR A 27 -5.36 -0.36 17.34
C THR A 27 -5.67 1.14 17.20
N ALA A 28 -5.63 1.66 15.98
CA ALA A 28 -6.11 3.01 15.65
C ALA A 28 -7.63 3.03 15.53
N ASN A 29 -8.26 4.11 16.01
CA ASN A 29 -9.72 4.23 16.09
C ASN A 29 -10.32 5.33 15.17
N ASP A 30 -9.47 6.13 14.52
CA ASP A 30 -9.94 7.26 13.70
C ASP A 30 -9.31 7.22 12.30
N PHE A 31 -9.85 6.35 11.47
CA PHE A 31 -9.50 6.26 10.05
C PHE A 31 -10.69 5.79 9.22
N GLU A 32 -10.64 5.99 7.92
CA GLU A 32 -11.57 5.44 6.94
C GLU A 32 -10.82 4.53 5.97
N ILE A 33 -11.55 3.63 5.31
CA ILE A 33 -11.04 2.80 4.23
C ILE A 33 -11.67 3.24 2.91
N VAL A 34 -10.83 3.44 1.90
CA VAL A 34 -11.24 3.71 0.52
C VAL A 34 -10.70 2.59 -0.35
N ILE A 35 -11.58 1.73 -0.84
CA ILE A 35 -11.22 0.63 -1.76
C ILE A 35 -11.15 1.20 -3.17
N ALA A 36 -9.95 1.18 -3.74
CA ALA A 36 -9.66 1.55 -5.13
C ALA A 36 -9.73 0.29 -6.01
N ASP A 37 -10.90 0.04 -6.58
CA ASP A 37 -11.24 -1.18 -7.32
C ASP A 37 -11.14 -0.95 -8.82
N ASP A 38 -10.15 -1.57 -9.46
CA ASP A 38 -9.78 -1.39 -10.88
C ASP A 38 -10.64 -2.22 -11.84
N GLY A 39 -11.94 -2.33 -11.59
CA GLY A 39 -12.88 -3.00 -12.48
C GLY A 39 -13.15 -4.46 -12.10
N SER A 40 -13.12 -4.79 -10.82
CA SER A 40 -13.46 -6.15 -10.37
C SER A 40 -14.93 -6.52 -10.66
N THR A 41 -15.17 -7.83 -10.73
CA THR A 41 -16.51 -8.41 -10.80
C THR A 41 -17.34 -8.10 -9.54
N PRO A 42 -18.68 -8.26 -9.59
CA PRO A 42 -19.57 -8.02 -8.44
C PRO A 42 -19.19 -8.77 -7.16
N LYS A 43 -18.48 -9.90 -7.25
CA LYS A 43 -18.00 -10.69 -6.09
C LYS A 43 -17.11 -9.88 -5.15
N THR A 44 -16.26 -9.01 -5.69
CA THR A 44 -15.42 -8.12 -4.87
C THR A 44 -16.29 -7.14 -4.07
N LYS A 45 -17.36 -6.59 -4.68
CA LYS A 45 -18.31 -5.73 -3.98
C LYS A 45 -19.04 -6.48 -2.85
N GLU A 46 -19.43 -7.74 -3.09
CA GLU A 46 -20.07 -8.57 -2.06
C GLU A 46 -19.16 -8.73 -0.82
N VAL A 47 -17.86 -8.99 -1.02
CA VAL A 47 -16.89 -9.03 0.07
C VAL A 47 -16.84 -7.70 0.81
N ILE A 48 -16.74 -6.58 0.11
CA ILE A 48 -16.71 -5.23 0.71
C ILE A 48 -17.96 -4.99 1.55
N ASP A 49 -19.14 -5.31 1.03
CA ASP A 49 -20.44 -5.10 1.70
C ASP A 49 -20.56 -5.95 2.99
N LEU A 50 -20.01 -7.19 3.01
CA LEU A 50 -19.94 -8.03 4.20
C LEU A 50 -19.10 -7.39 5.33
N PHE A 51 -18.14 -6.55 4.99
CA PHE A 51 -17.29 -5.88 5.96
C PHE A 51 -17.82 -4.53 6.42
N ARG A 52 -18.69 -3.84 5.66
CA ARG A 52 -19.24 -2.52 6.03
C ARG A 52 -19.89 -2.50 7.40
N GLY A 53 -20.60 -3.58 7.76
CA GLY A 53 -21.24 -3.71 9.09
C GLY A 53 -20.30 -4.15 10.22
N LYS A 54 -19.05 -4.52 9.91
CA LYS A 54 -18.07 -5.03 10.89
C LYS A 54 -17.05 -3.97 11.32
N PHE A 55 -16.96 -2.86 10.60
CA PHE A 55 -16.07 -1.76 10.91
C PHE A 55 -16.75 -0.67 11.72
N LEU A 56 -16.02 -0.04 12.62
CA LEU A 56 -16.45 1.15 13.35
C LEU A 56 -16.33 2.43 12.50
N TYR A 57 -15.71 2.34 11.32
CA TYR A 57 -15.41 3.45 10.43
C TYR A 57 -15.92 3.17 9.00
N PRO A 58 -16.11 4.22 8.18
CA PRO A 58 -16.65 4.07 6.83
C PRO A 58 -15.73 3.26 5.90
N ILE A 59 -16.35 2.40 5.06
CA ILE A 59 -15.71 1.84 3.87
C ILE A 59 -16.34 2.48 2.65
N ILE A 60 -15.54 3.20 1.89
CA ILE A 60 -15.92 3.82 0.62
C ILE A 60 -15.41 2.90 -0.50
N HIS A 61 -16.30 2.44 -1.37
CA HIS A 61 -15.94 1.65 -2.56
C HIS A 61 -15.91 2.57 -3.78
N VAL A 62 -14.74 2.77 -4.35
CA VAL A 62 -14.52 3.49 -5.60
C VAL A 62 -14.22 2.45 -6.66
N TRP A 63 -15.11 2.33 -7.64
CA TRP A 63 -15.02 1.35 -8.72
C TRP A 63 -14.95 2.06 -10.08
N GLN A 64 -14.36 1.42 -11.06
CA GLN A 64 -14.40 1.83 -12.46
C GLN A 64 -14.60 0.60 -13.34
N GLU A 65 -15.02 0.81 -14.59
CA GLU A 65 -15.14 -0.24 -15.60
C GLU A 65 -13.77 -0.85 -15.90
N ASP A 66 -13.75 -2.19 -16.10
CA ASP A 66 -12.55 -2.93 -16.48
C ASP A 66 -12.15 -2.60 -17.92
N ASN A 67 -11.10 -1.84 -18.08
CA ASN A 67 -10.47 -1.52 -19.36
C ASN A 67 -8.98 -1.93 -19.35
N GLY A 68 -8.67 -3.09 -18.75
CA GLY A 68 -7.34 -3.55 -18.48
C GLY A 68 -6.69 -2.85 -17.28
N PHE A 69 -5.38 -2.90 -17.16
CA PHE A 69 -4.66 -2.37 -16.02
C PHE A 69 -4.71 -0.83 -15.97
N GLN A 70 -5.53 -0.25 -15.12
CA GLN A 70 -5.69 1.19 -14.92
C GLN A 70 -5.52 1.62 -13.45
N LYS A 71 -4.63 0.95 -12.73
CA LYS A 71 -4.38 1.21 -11.30
C LYS A 71 -4.11 2.68 -10.98
N CYS A 72 -3.36 3.41 -11.83
CA CYS A 72 -3.10 4.84 -11.61
C CYS A 72 -4.40 5.66 -11.60
N LYS A 73 -5.30 5.38 -12.54
CA LYS A 73 -6.58 6.08 -12.67
C LYS A 73 -7.50 5.84 -11.47
N ILE A 74 -7.62 4.59 -11.03
CA ILE A 74 -8.48 4.29 -9.87
C ILE A 74 -7.89 4.85 -8.57
N LEU A 75 -6.55 4.86 -8.41
CA LEU A 75 -5.90 5.49 -7.27
C LEU A 75 -6.15 7.01 -7.24
N ASN A 76 -6.10 7.70 -8.39
CA ASN A 76 -6.42 9.11 -8.49
C ASN A 76 -7.88 9.39 -8.09
N LYS A 77 -8.83 8.57 -8.56
CA LYS A 77 -10.24 8.67 -8.15
C LYS A 77 -10.39 8.45 -6.65
N ALA A 78 -9.69 7.47 -6.08
CA ALA A 78 -9.72 7.16 -4.66
C ALA A 78 -9.17 8.33 -3.82
N ILE A 79 -8.04 8.94 -4.22
CA ILE A 79 -7.47 10.13 -3.56
C ILE A 79 -8.53 11.24 -3.45
N LEU A 80 -9.30 11.49 -4.52
CA LEU A 80 -10.34 12.53 -4.51
C LEU A 80 -11.52 12.18 -3.59
N LYS A 81 -11.79 10.91 -3.34
CA LYS A 81 -12.88 10.43 -2.46
C LYS A 81 -12.50 10.37 -0.99
N THR A 82 -11.23 10.49 -0.63
CA THR A 82 -10.79 10.52 0.76
C THR A 82 -11.25 11.79 1.47
N THR A 83 -11.59 11.66 2.76
CA THR A 83 -12.00 12.81 3.61
C THR A 83 -10.85 13.34 4.47
N SER A 84 -9.76 12.59 4.58
CA SER A 84 -8.62 12.94 5.45
C SER A 84 -7.50 13.65 4.69
N GLU A 85 -6.73 14.47 5.43
CA GLU A 85 -5.54 15.16 4.93
C GLU A 85 -4.31 14.24 4.79
N TYR A 86 -4.30 13.10 5.48
CA TYR A 86 -3.19 12.14 5.47
C TYR A 86 -3.65 10.80 4.90
N LEU A 87 -2.95 10.32 3.87
CA LEU A 87 -3.32 9.15 3.10
C LEU A 87 -2.29 8.03 3.28
N LEU A 88 -2.78 6.80 3.43
CA LEU A 88 -1.99 5.58 3.52
C LEU A 88 -2.38 4.66 2.36
N PHE A 89 -1.43 4.27 1.55
CA PHE A 89 -1.61 3.36 0.42
C PHE A 89 -1.18 1.94 0.80
N THR A 90 -2.01 0.97 0.45
CA THR A 90 -1.71 -0.46 0.56
C THR A 90 -2.42 -1.25 -0.55
N ASP A 91 -2.02 -2.51 -0.74
CA ASP A 91 -2.62 -3.40 -1.73
C ASP A 91 -3.60 -4.39 -1.06
N GLY A 92 -4.58 -4.88 -1.82
CA GLY A 92 -5.59 -5.83 -1.38
C GLY A 92 -5.05 -7.25 -1.09
N ASP A 93 -3.73 -7.43 -1.11
CA ASP A 93 -3.00 -8.64 -0.75
C ASP A 93 -1.97 -8.41 0.39
N CYS A 94 -2.06 -7.27 1.07
CA CYS A 94 -1.15 -6.87 2.13
C CYS A 94 -1.85 -6.83 3.49
N ILE A 95 -1.78 -7.93 4.27
CA ILE A 95 -2.37 -7.99 5.61
C ILE A 95 -1.60 -7.06 6.55
N PRO A 96 -2.22 -6.02 7.15
CA PRO A 96 -1.55 -5.11 8.06
C PRO A 96 -1.37 -5.73 9.44
N ARG A 97 -0.24 -5.46 10.12
CA ARG A 97 -0.11 -5.73 11.55
C ARG A 97 -1.05 -4.79 12.34
N GLU A 98 -1.49 -5.20 13.53
CA GLU A 98 -2.48 -4.46 14.32
C GLU A 98 -2.12 -2.99 14.63
N ASP A 99 -0.83 -2.66 14.65
CA ASP A 99 -0.33 -1.29 14.90
C ASP A 99 -0.03 -0.49 13.61
N PHE A 100 -0.32 -1.06 12.43
CA PHE A 100 0.09 -0.52 11.12
C PHE A 100 -0.36 0.92 10.90
N VAL A 101 -1.64 1.22 11.09
CA VAL A 101 -2.19 2.57 10.94
C VAL A 101 -1.61 3.53 11.98
N ASN A 102 -1.50 3.10 13.25
CA ASN A 102 -0.92 3.90 14.32
C ASN A 102 0.53 4.28 14.04
N GLN A 103 1.34 3.37 13.45
CA GLN A 103 2.72 3.69 13.09
C GLN A 103 2.79 4.77 12.02
N HIS A 104 1.92 4.73 11.01
CA HIS A 104 1.86 5.78 10.00
C HIS A 104 1.43 7.13 10.58
N ILE A 105 0.43 7.16 11.47
CA ILE A 105 0.00 8.39 12.15
C ILE A 105 1.14 8.95 13.02
N LYS A 106 1.82 8.09 13.78
CA LYS A 106 2.89 8.48 14.70
C LYS A 106 4.07 9.14 14.01
N PHE A 107 4.45 8.67 12.83
CA PHE A 107 5.61 9.16 12.10
C PHE A 107 5.26 10.19 11.02
N ALA A 108 3.96 10.53 10.86
CA ALA A 108 3.51 11.53 9.91
C ALA A 108 4.17 12.90 10.17
N GLU A 109 4.73 13.49 9.13
CA GLU A 109 5.40 14.79 9.20
C GLU A 109 5.25 15.51 7.86
N LYS A 110 4.90 16.80 7.89
CA LYS A 110 4.80 17.62 6.68
C LYS A 110 6.14 17.70 5.96
N GLY A 111 6.10 17.65 4.64
CA GLY A 111 7.31 17.61 3.80
C GLY A 111 7.96 16.23 3.71
N TYR A 112 7.32 15.18 4.25
CA TYR A 112 7.80 13.81 4.16
C TYR A 112 6.69 12.83 3.75
N PHE A 113 7.05 11.86 2.91
CA PHE A 113 6.29 10.62 2.80
C PHE A 113 6.98 9.51 3.58
N LEU A 114 6.18 8.57 4.11
CA LEU A 114 6.70 7.42 4.87
C LEU A 114 6.79 6.20 3.95
N SER A 115 7.93 5.50 4.01
CA SER A 115 8.16 4.23 3.32
C SER A 115 8.16 3.09 4.33
N GLY A 116 7.07 2.34 4.39
CA GLY A 116 6.89 1.20 5.28
C GLY A 116 7.53 -0.09 4.75
N GLY A 117 7.35 -1.17 5.48
CA GLY A 117 7.92 -2.47 5.18
C GLY A 117 6.90 -3.56 4.90
N TYR A 118 7.36 -4.63 4.28
CA TYR A 118 6.57 -5.83 4.10
C TYR A 118 7.42 -7.07 4.30
N PHE A 119 6.74 -8.16 4.60
CA PHE A 119 7.32 -9.51 4.56
C PHE A 119 6.55 -10.34 3.54
N LYS A 120 7.22 -10.75 2.44
CA LYS A 120 6.59 -11.55 1.41
C LYS A 120 6.48 -12.99 1.86
N LEU A 121 5.29 -13.56 1.81
CA LEU A 121 4.99 -14.94 2.12
C LEU A 121 5.13 -15.85 0.89
N PRO A 122 5.45 -17.15 1.07
CA PRO A 122 5.26 -18.15 0.05
C PRO A 122 3.76 -18.38 -0.23
N MET A 123 3.41 -18.89 -1.42
CA MET A 123 2.04 -19.17 -1.82
C MET A 123 1.32 -20.10 -0.85
N GLU A 124 1.95 -21.21 -0.45
CA GLU A 124 1.37 -22.17 0.49
C GLU A 124 1.02 -21.54 1.85
N THR A 125 1.95 -20.76 2.41
CA THR A 125 1.71 -20.02 3.65
C THR A 125 0.62 -18.98 3.48
N SER A 126 0.58 -18.27 2.32
CA SER A 126 -0.45 -17.26 2.01
C SER A 126 -1.86 -17.85 2.01
N LYS A 127 -2.04 -19.05 1.45
CA LYS A 127 -3.31 -19.77 1.45
C LYS A 127 -3.65 -20.31 2.84
N PHE A 128 -2.64 -20.80 3.57
CA PHE A 128 -2.83 -21.46 4.85
C PHE A 128 -3.28 -20.52 5.97
N ILE A 129 -2.93 -19.25 5.92
CA ILE A 129 -3.34 -18.23 6.93
C ILE A 129 -4.87 -18.20 7.01
N SER A 130 -5.40 -18.60 8.18
CA SER A 130 -6.82 -18.52 8.49
C SER A 130 -7.25 -17.12 8.97
N ASP A 131 -8.54 -16.86 8.96
CA ASP A 131 -9.13 -15.64 9.53
C ASP A 131 -8.75 -15.48 11.00
N GLU A 132 -8.74 -16.58 11.77
CA GLU A 132 -8.38 -16.56 13.18
C GLU A 132 -6.91 -16.21 13.40
N ASP A 133 -5.98 -16.74 12.58
CA ASP A 133 -4.56 -16.37 12.67
C ASP A 133 -4.33 -14.87 12.47
N ILE A 134 -5.16 -14.23 11.62
CA ILE A 134 -5.11 -12.78 11.41
C ILE A 134 -5.70 -12.07 12.63
N ARG A 135 -6.85 -12.52 13.16
CA ARG A 135 -7.53 -11.91 14.30
C ARG A 135 -6.66 -11.89 15.55
N VAL A 136 -5.96 -13.00 15.83
CA VAL A 136 -5.08 -13.12 17.00
C VAL A 136 -3.62 -12.76 16.71
N GLN A 137 -3.33 -12.27 15.50
CA GLN A 137 -1.99 -11.82 15.03
C GLN A 137 -0.93 -12.94 15.03
N ASN A 138 -1.31 -14.22 15.08
CA ASN A 138 -0.38 -15.35 15.01
C ASN A 138 0.47 -15.33 13.73
N CYS A 139 -0.12 -14.93 12.61
CA CYS A 139 0.56 -14.81 11.32
C CYS A 139 1.73 -13.81 11.33
N PHE A 140 1.86 -12.95 12.34
CA PHE A 140 3.03 -12.08 12.54
C PHE A 140 4.10 -12.66 13.45
N SER A 141 3.84 -13.83 14.08
CA SER A 141 4.82 -14.54 14.91
C SER A 141 5.85 -15.25 14.02
N THR A 142 7.13 -15.00 14.25
CA THR A 142 8.22 -15.68 13.52
C THR A 142 8.22 -17.18 13.71
N SER A 143 7.90 -17.68 14.91
CA SER A 143 7.78 -19.11 15.21
C SER A 143 6.63 -19.75 14.46
N TRP A 144 5.46 -19.09 14.42
CA TRP A 144 4.31 -19.54 13.67
C TRP A 144 4.62 -19.61 12.16
N LEU A 145 5.23 -18.58 11.59
CA LEU A 145 5.60 -18.51 10.17
C LEU A 145 6.58 -19.62 9.78
N ILE A 146 7.60 -19.88 10.61
CA ILE A 146 8.57 -20.94 10.36
C ILE A 146 7.89 -22.31 10.40
N LYS A 147 7.02 -22.56 11.39
CA LYS A 147 6.23 -23.79 11.50
C LYS A 147 5.35 -24.01 10.25
N ASN A 148 4.87 -22.95 9.64
CA ASN A 148 3.98 -22.97 8.47
C ASN A 148 4.70 -22.70 7.14
N GLY A 149 5.97 -23.12 7.01
CA GLY A 149 6.69 -23.21 5.73
C GLY A 149 7.55 -22.01 5.34
N VAL A 150 7.61 -20.97 6.16
CA VAL A 150 8.52 -19.84 5.90
C VAL A 150 9.95 -20.21 6.29
N LYS A 151 10.89 -20.09 5.36
CA LYS A 151 12.32 -20.34 5.62
C LYS A 151 12.91 -19.28 6.57
N LYS A 152 13.72 -19.73 7.52
CA LYS A 152 14.50 -18.84 8.39
C LYS A 152 15.36 -17.90 7.54
N SER A 153 15.25 -16.59 7.79
CA SER A 153 16.05 -15.59 7.10
C SER A 153 16.14 -14.31 7.95
N PHE A 154 17.14 -13.50 7.67
CA PHE A 154 17.27 -12.18 8.30
C PHE A 154 16.05 -11.29 8.09
N LYS A 155 15.30 -11.49 7.00
CA LYS A 155 14.08 -10.71 6.70
C LYS A 155 13.00 -10.85 7.77
N LEU A 156 12.99 -11.95 8.54
CA LEU A 156 12.06 -12.15 9.67
C LEU A 156 12.26 -11.12 10.79
N THR A 157 13.43 -10.50 10.90
CA THR A 157 13.68 -9.42 11.88
C THR A 157 12.76 -8.22 11.68
N LYS A 158 12.19 -8.02 10.49
CA LYS A 158 11.19 -6.97 10.23
C LYS A 158 9.91 -7.14 11.03
N LEU A 159 9.59 -8.37 11.46
CA LEU A 159 8.39 -8.67 12.25
C LEU A 159 8.58 -8.38 13.75
N THR A 160 9.68 -7.76 14.12
CA THR A 160 9.98 -7.43 15.52
C THR A 160 8.89 -6.54 16.14
N HIS A 161 8.56 -6.81 17.42
CA HIS A 161 7.75 -5.93 18.27
C HIS A 161 8.60 -5.02 19.15
N ASN A 162 9.94 -5.21 19.15
CA ASN A 162 10.84 -4.37 19.92
C ASN A 162 11.04 -3.02 19.19
N LYS A 163 10.47 -1.95 19.76
CA LYS A 163 10.51 -0.58 19.21
C LYS A 163 11.92 -0.03 19.03
N TYR A 164 12.84 -0.32 19.95
CA TYR A 164 14.22 0.17 19.89
C TYR A 164 15.00 -0.53 18.80
N PHE A 165 14.85 -1.85 18.71
CA PHE A 165 15.44 -2.62 17.63
C PHE A 165 14.90 -2.19 16.25
N ALA A 166 13.59 -1.92 16.15
CA ALA A 166 12.97 -1.43 14.92
C ALA A 166 13.54 -0.06 14.49
N ILE A 167 13.72 0.87 15.43
CA ILE A 167 14.35 2.19 15.15
C ILE A 167 15.79 2.00 14.69
N PHE A 168 16.58 1.22 15.43
CA PHE A 168 17.96 0.92 15.08
C PHE A 168 18.09 0.30 13.69
N MET A 169 17.26 -0.70 13.39
CA MET A 169 17.25 -1.36 12.08
C MET A 169 16.85 -0.43 10.93
N ASN A 170 15.89 0.48 11.14
CA ASN A 170 15.57 1.49 10.12
C ASN A 170 16.74 2.45 9.88
N TRP A 171 17.51 2.78 10.92
CA TRP A 171 18.67 3.66 10.79
C TRP A 171 19.82 3.00 10.02
N ILE A 172 20.14 1.73 10.33
CA ILE A 172 21.28 1.04 9.69
C ILE A 172 20.97 0.43 8.32
N THR A 173 19.69 0.23 7.98
CA THR A 173 19.33 -0.46 6.73
C THR A 173 19.55 0.46 5.52
N PRO A 174 20.46 0.12 4.57
CA PRO A 174 20.85 0.98 3.45
C PRO A 174 19.84 0.96 2.29
N THR A 175 18.59 0.62 2.55
CA THR A 175 17.54 0.51 1.52
C THR A 175 17.06 1.89 1.10
N LYS A 176 16.92 2.12 -0.22
CA LYS A 176 16.33 3.35 -0.76
C LYS A 176 14.90 3.52 -0.23
N LYS A 177 14.63 4.69 0.31
CA LYS A 177 13.32 5.09 0.85
C LYS A 177 12.44 5.55 -0.32
N THR A 178 11.87 4.60 -1.05
CA THR A 178 11.02 4.88 -2.22
C THR A 178 9.54 4.87 -1.83
N PHE A 179 8.72 5.55 -2.61
CA PHE A 179 7.27 5.37 -2.54
C PHE A 179 6.93 3.94 -2.99
N ASN A 180 6.14 3.22 -2.20
CA ASN A 180 5.74 1.84 -2.45
C ASN A 180 4.23 1.74 -2.35
N GLY A 181 3.53 1.37 -3.40
CA GLY A 181 2.06 1.32 -3.41
C GLY A 181 1.43 0.42 -2.34
N HIS A 182 2.20 -0.56 -1.85
CA HIS A 182 1.73 -1.50 -0.84
C HIS A 182 1.93 -1.05 0.62
N ASN A 183 2.73 0.02 0.87
CA ASN A 183 2.97 0.52 2.23
C ASN A 183 3.66 1.89 2.21
N THR A 184 2.91 2.92 1.93
CA THR A 184 3.40 4.31 1.93
C THR A 184 2.31 5.26 2.36
N SER A 185 2.65 6.28 3.15
CA SER A 185 1.73 7.35 3.51
C SER A 185 2.33 8.74 3.27
N CYS A 186 1.47 9.70 2.93
CA CYS A 186 1.85 11.09 2.72
C CYS A 186 0.65 12.02 2.87
N PHE A 187 0.88 13.32 2.87
CA PHE A 187 -0.20 14.30 2.85
C PHE A 187 -0.88 14.35 1.49
N LYS A 188 -2.21 14.46 1.50
CA LYS A 188 -3.05 14.59 0.30
C LYS A 188 -2.65 15.81 -0.54
N SER A 189 -2.32 16.92 0.13
CA SER A 189 -1.85 18.15 -0.52
C SER A 189 -0.64 17.92 -1.41
N ASP A 190 0.32 17.09 -0.98
CA ASP A 190 1.53 16.80 -1.74
C ASP A 190 1.23 16.01 -3.01
N LEU A 191 0.29 15.04 -2.93
CA LEU A 191 -0.16 14.28 -4.09
C LEU A 191 -0.92 15.16 -5.10
N ILE A 192 -1.77 16.06 -4.62
CA ILE A 192 -2.47 17.03 -5.48
C ILE A 192 -1.47 17.98 -6.14
N ALA A 193 -0.44 18.44 -5.40
CA ALA A 193 0.60 19.33 -5.92
C ALA A 193 1.36 18.72 -7.09
N VAL A 194 1.59 17.40 -7.07
CA VAL A 194 2.27 16.68 -8.16
C VAL A 194 1.30 16.11 -9.21
N ASN A 195 -0.01 16.40 -9.11
CA ASN A 195 -1.09 15.91 -9.97
C ASN A 195 -1.36 14.41 -9.89
N GLY A 196 -1.11 13.76 -8.74
CA GLY A 196 -1.42 12.35 -8.50
C GLY A 196 -0.55 11.37 -9.26
N PHE A 197 -1.08 10.16 -9.46
CA PHE A 197 -0.44 9.08 -10.23
C PHE A 197 -0.54 9.34 -11.73
N ASN A 198 0.51 8.99 -12.46
CA ASN A 198 0.57 9.16 -13.92
C ASN A 198 -0.25 8.07 -14.62
N GLU A 199 -1.37 8.46 -15.24
CA GLU A 199 -2.30 7.54 -15.90
C GLU A 199 -1.80 7.03 -17.26
N ASP A 200 -0.69 7.56 -17.78
CA ASP A 200 0.01 7.01 -18.95
C ASP A 200 0.81 5.75 -18.60
N MET A 201 0.95 5.43 -17.31
CA MET A 201 1.70 4.28 -16.83
C MET A 201 0.79 3.10 -16.52
N GLN A 202 1.17 1.94 -17.02
CA GLN A 202 0.59 0.65 -16.67
C GLN A 202 1.43 -0.05 -15.59
N TYR A 203 1.39 -1.39 -15.51
CA TYR A 203 2.11 -2.16 -14.51
C TYR A 203 3.62 -1.96 -14.57
N GLY A 204 4.19 -1.61 -13.42
CA GLY A 204 5.65 -1.53 -13.22
C GLY A 204 6.19 -0.12 -13.04
N GLY A 205 6.69 0.16 -11.86
CA GLY A 205 7.38 1.41 -11.53
C GLY A 205 6.51 2.65 -11.32
N LEU A 206 5.19 2.54 -11.39
CA LEU A 206 4.24 3.65 -11.19
C LEU A 206 4.39 4.31 -9.80
N ASP A 207 4.59 3.49 -8.77
CA ASP A 207 4.79 3.99 -7.40
C ASP A 207 6.10 4.77 -7.26
N ARG A 208 7.17 4.27 -7.91
CA ARG A 208 8.47 4.95 -7.90
C ARG A 208 8.41 6.28 -8.65
N GLU A 209 7.64 6.33 -9.74
CA GLU A 209 7.46 7.52 -10.56
C GLU A 209 6.84 8.68 -9.75
N ILE A 210 5.73 8.43 -9.04
CA ILE A 210 5.13 9.47 -8.19
C ILE A 210 6.07 9.86 -7.05
N GLY A 211 6.80 8.91 -6.45
CA GLY A 211 7.80 9.19 -5.42
C GLY A 211 8.96 10.05 -5.94
N GLU A 212 9.41 9.83 -7.18
CA GLU A 212 10.44 10.64 -7.84
C GLU A 212 9.96 12.08 -8.08
N ARG A 213 8.68 12.27 -8.48
CA ARG A 213 8.10 13.62 -8.62
C ARG A 213 7.86 14.30 -7.27
N LEU A 214 7.52 13.56 -6.22
CA LEU A 214 7.48 14.10 -4.86
C LEU A 214 8.86 14.62 -4.42
N PHE A 215 9.95 13.90 -4.72
CA PHE A 215 11.30 14.41 -4.48
C PHE A 215 11.61 15.67 -5.30
N ASN A 216 11.23 15.72 -6.57
CA ASN A 216 11.38 16.93 -7.39
C ASN A 216 10.58 18.12 -6.85
N TYR A 217 9.44 17.87 -6.19
CA TYR A 217 8.62 18.88 -5.53
C TYR A 217 9.19 19.33 -4.17
N GLY A 218 10.21 18.64 -3.64
CA GLY A 218 10.84 18.95 -2.35
C GLY A 218 10.34 18.14 -1.18
N VAL A 219 9.42 17.17 -1.40
CA VAL A 219 8.98 16.22 -0.37
C VAL A 219 10.06 15.16 -0.16
N LEU A 220 10.53 14.99 1.06
CA LEU A 220 11.54 14.00 1.44
C LEU A 220 10.88 12.65 1.81
N SER A 221 11.69 11.68 2.22
CA SER A 221 11.18 10.37 2.63
C SER A 221 11.76 9.89 3.96
N LYS A 222 10.93 9.26 4.77
CA LYS A 222 11.34 8.56 6.01
C LYS A 222 11.09 7.07 5.90
N GLN A 223 12.06 6.27 6.34
CA GLN A 223 11.91 4.82 6.41
C GLN A 223 11.32 4.40 7.74
N ILE A 224 10.21 3.64 7.71
CA ILE A 224 9.57 3.05 8.89
C ILE A 224 9.33 1.53 8.70
N ARG A 225 10.23 0.86 7.98
CA ARG A 225 10.06 -0.53 7.49
C ARG A 225 9.99 -1.58 8.59
N TYR A 226 10.53 -1.29 9.75
CA TYR A 226 10.51 -2.19 10.91
C TYR A 226 9.40 -1.82 11.91
N GLN A 227 8.77 -0.64 11.76
CA GLN A 227 7.62 -0.23 12.58
C GLN A 227 6.30 -0.52 11.87
N ALA A 228 6.09 0.02 10.68
CA ALA A 228 4.88 -0.24 9.88
C ALA A 228 5.12 -1.42 8.95
N ILE A 229 4.59 -2.59 9.31
CA ILE A 229 4.82 -3.85 8.59
C ILE A 229 3.51 -4.49 8.16
N CYS A 230 3.47 -5.03 6.94
CA CYS A 230 2.40 -5.90 6.46
C CYS A 230 2.97 -7.23 5.95
N LEU A 231 2.13 -8.26 5.90
CA LEU A 231 2.41 -9.53 5.23
C LEU A 231 1.87 -9.44 3.80
N HIS A 232 2.76 -9.56 2.84
CA HIS A 232 2.38 -9.58 1.43
C HIS A 232 2.11 -11.02 1.01
N LEU A 233 0.86 -11.33 0.74
CA LEU A 233 0.41 -12.62 0.23
C LEU A 233 0.96 -12.86 -1.17
N ASP A 234 1.31 -14.09 -1.48
CA ASP A 234 1.81 -14.42 -2.83
C ASP A 234 0.65 -14.57 -3.81
N HIS A 235 0.85 -14.11 -5.03
CA HIS A 235 -0.12 -14.19 -6.12
C HIS A 235 0.56 -14.29 -7.47
N LYS A 236 -0.14 -14.84 -8.48
CA LYS A 236 0.31 -14.85 -9.86
C LYS A 236 0.28 -13.42 -10.45
N ARG A 237 1.25 -13.09 -11.30
CA ARG A 237 1.40 -11.77 -11.95
C ARG A 237 1.30 -11.89 -13.46
N GLY A 238 0.12 -12.27 -13.95
CA GLY A 238 -0.13 -12.49 -15.38
C GLY A 238 -0.05 -11.22 -16.27
N TYR A 239 -0.05 -10.04 -15.65
CA TYR A 239 -0.02 -8.73 -16.32
C TYR A 239 1.39 -8.14 -16.48
N ALA A 240 2.45 -8.84 -16.07
CA ALA A 240 3.81 -8.37 -16.22
C ALA A 240 4.27 -8.48 -17.67
N ASN A 241 4.62 -7.36 -18.32
CA ASN A 241 5.08 -7.27 -19.70
C ASN A 241 6.38 -6.46 -19.77
N ALA A 242 7.39 -7.01 -20.45
CA ALA A 242 8.72 -6.37 -20.57
C ALA A 242 8.68 -5.05 -21.35
N GLU A 243 7.82 -4.93 -22.36
CA GLU A 243 7.68 -3.70 -23.16
C GLU A 243 7.06 -2.58 -22.31
N ILE A 244 6.03 -2.91 -21.51
CA ILE A 244 5.41 -1.97 -20.59
C ILE A 244 6.45 -1.48 -19.56
N TRP A 245 7.26 -2.38 -19.01
CA TRP A 245 8.35 -2.01 -18.11
C TRP A 245 9.35 -1.06 -18.76
N LYS A 246 9.71 -1.29 -20.02
CA LYS A 246 10.63 -0.43 -20.78
C LYS A 246 10.02 0.95 -21.01
N SER A 247 8.74 1.03 -21.42
CA SER A 247 8.02 2.29 -21.59
C SER A 247 7.92 3.07 -20.29
N ASN A 248 7.48 2.43 -19.20
CA ASN A 248 7.37 3.07 -17.89
C ASN A 248 8.73 3.57 -17.37
N ASN A 249 9.80 2.81 -17.62
CA ASN A 249 11.14 3.25 -17.24
C ASN A 249 11.60 4.46 -18.06
N ALA A 250 11.26 4.54 -19.35
CA ALA A 250 11.54 5.71 -20.19
C ALA A 250 10.84 6.97 -19.63
N ILE A 251 9.56 6.87 -19.23
CA ILE A 251 8.83 7.97 -18.57
C ILE A 251 9.58 8.42 -17.30
N ARG A 252 9.98 7.48 -16.43
CA ARG A 252 10.68 7.79 -15.19
C ARG A 252 12.03 8.48 -15.43
N VAL A 253 12.81 7.96 -16.39
CA VAL A 253 14.10 8.56 -16.76
C VAL A 253 13.92 9.97 -17.29
N PHE A 254 12.91 10.18 -18.15
CA PHE A 254 12.58 11.51 -18.67
C PHE A 254 12.16 12.46 -17.53
N ASN A 255 11.25 12.06 -16.66
CA ASN A 255 10.75 12.86 -15.54
C ASN A 255 11.89 13.25 -14.58
N LYS A 256 12.78 12.32 -14.28
CA LYS A 256 13.94 12.58 -13.44
C LYS A 256 14.93 13.55 -14.10
N LYS A 257 15.27 13.33 -15.40
CA LYS A 257 16.22 14.18 -16.14
C LYS A 257 15.74 15.63 -16.24
N ASN A 258 14.42 15.83 -16.37
CA ASN A 258 13.81 17.14 -16.58
C ASN A 258 13.22 17.74 -15.30
N ASN A 259 13.44 17.15 -14.13
CA ASN A 259 12.90 17.56 -12.85
C ASN A 259 11.37 17.79 -12.90
N ILE A 260 10.64 16.92 -13.59
CA ILE A 260 9.19 17.02 -13.72
C ILE A 260 8.54 16.85 -12.36
N ILE A 261 7.71 17.81 -11.97
CA ILE A 261 6.89 17.82 -10.75
C ILE A 261 5.46 17.38 -11.08
N LYS A 262 4.82 18.03 -12.03
CA LYS A 262 3.44 17.77 -12.44
C LYS A 262 3.41 17.05 -13.78
N ILE A 263 2.58 16.02 -13.87
CA ILE A 263 2.27 15.32 -15.12
C ILE A 263 1.02 15.92 -15.78
N LYS A 264 0.88 15.67 -17.08
CA LYS A 264 -0.29 16.13 -17.86
C LYS A 264 -1.51 15.25 -17.62
N ASN A 265 -1.31 13.93 -17.52
CA ASN A 265 -2.37 12.95 -17.40
C ASN A 265 -2.42 12.35 -15.97
N GLY A 266 -2.93 13.12 -15.03
CA GLY A 266 -3.08 12.76 -13.61
C GLY A 266 -4.51 12.99 -13.10
N ILE A 267 -4.63 13.52 -11.89
CA ILE A 267 -5.92 13.89 -11.28
C ILE A 267 -6.63 14.94 -12.14
N VAL A 268 -5.89 15.94 -12.60
CA VAL A 268 -6.37 16.94 -13.57
C VAL A 268 -5.73 16.63 -14.92
N LYS A 269 -6.54 16.66 -15.99
CA LYS A 269 -6.08 16.51 -17.37
C LYS A 269 -5.72 17.89 -17.93
N CYS A 270 -4.47 18.05 -18.40
CA CYS A 270 -3.94 19.32 -18.91
C CYS A 270 -3.54 19.20 -20.39
#